data_c2b595522b74d56c4613253c57e8dfef
#
_entry.id   c2b595522b74d56c4613253c57e8dfef
#
_cell.length_a   1.000
_cell.length_b   1.000
_cell.length_c   1.000
_cell.angle_alpha   90.00
_cell.angle_beta   90.00
_cell.angle_gamma   90.00
#
_symmetry.space_group_name_H-M   'P 1'
#
loop_
_entity.id
_entity.type
_entity.pdbx_description
1 polymer ?
#
loop_
_entity_poly.entity_id
_entity_poly.type
_entity_poly.pdbx_seq_one_letter_code
_entity_poly.pdbx_strand_id
1 'polypeptide(L)'
;MCDYSLHAVASRPAKVGETLVTTSFYGTSTRGFAAKEEPRVAVCLLPGTELAFENDVRYNRNWLSTRSTGFRVARFCRIEAVAPNQHHDALAFPDGKTVLVNVLSEGQCALVLQLPVIQHEQSVNVHAEKALAPAADLAVTA
;
A
#
# COMPACT_ATOMS: atom_id res chain seq x y z
N MET A 1 5.96 -0.27 4.44
CA MET A 1 6.20 0.73 5.50
C MET A 1 5.12 1.79 5.43
N CYS A 2 4.61 2.20 6.57
CA CYS A 2 3.61 3.25 6.60
C CYS A 2 4.22 4.59 6.22
N ASP A 3 3.38 5.45 5.67
CA ASP A 3 3.75 6.83 5.42
C ASP A 3 4.11 7.50 6.76
N TYR A 4 5.21 8.23 6.79
CA TYR A 4 5.65 8.89 8.01
C TYR A 4 4.65 9.96 8.50
N SER A 5 3.74 10.41 7.65
CA SER A 5 2.66 11.32 8.07
C SER A 5 1.72 10.67 9.09
N LEU A 6 1.79 9.36 9.25
CA LEU A 6 1.01 8.64 10.24
C LEU A 6 1.80 8.32 11.51
N HIS A 7 2.93 8.97 11.73
CA HIS A 7 3.79 8.68 12.90
C HIS A 7 3.09 8.82 14.24
N ALA A 8 2.11 9.68 14.35
CA ALA A 8 1.36 9.86 15.59
C ALA A 8 0.32 8.77 15.83
N VAL A 9 0.16 7.84 14.89
CA VAL A 9 -0.85 6.80 14.93
C VAL A 9 -0.17 5.45 15.09
N ALA A 10 -0.69 4.61 16.00
CA ALA A 10 -0.22 3.24 16.12
C ALA A 10 -0.42 2.52 14.78
N SER A 11 0.52 1.69 14.40
CA SER A 11 0.47 1.02 13.10
C SER A 11 0.94 -0.44 13.20
N ARG A 12 0.49 -1.24 12.25
CA ARG A 12 0.92 -2.63 12.10
C ARG A 12 0.85 -3.05 10.63
N PRO A 13 1.58 -4.11 10.25
CA PRO A 13 1.50 -4.61 8.87
C PRO A 13 0.16 -5.27 8.57
N ALA A 14 -0.18 -5.29 7.28
CA ALA A 14 -1.38 -5.95 6.79
C ALA A 14 -1.22 -7.47 6.84
N LYS A 15 -2.35 -8.17 6.95
CA LYS A 15 -2.42 -9.63 6.91
C LYS A 15 -3.34 -10.07 5.80
N VAL A 16 -2.97 -11.16 5.11
CA VAL A 16 -3.82 -11.75 4.08
C VAL A 16 -5.14 -12.21 4.71
N GLY A 17 -6.24 -11.91 4.04
CA GLY A 17 -7.57 -12.32 4.48
C GLY A 17 -8.25 -11.37 5.45
N GLU A 18 -7.57 -10.31 5.92
CA GLU A 18 -8.25 -9.35 6.77
C GLU A 18 -9.02 -8.32 5.96
N THR A 19 -10.05 -7.77 6.57
CA THR A 19 -10.86 -6.71 5.97
C THR A 19 -10.39 -5.37 6.51
N LEU A 20 -10.06 -4.47 5.59
CA LEU A 20 -9.62 -3.11 5.89
C LEU A 20 -10.71 -2.11 5.53
N VAL A 21 -10.69 -0.97 6.18
CA VAL A 21 -11.61 0.13 5.90
C VAL A 21 -10.80 1.38 5.62
N THR A 22 -11.17 2.11 4.58
CA THR A 22 -10.56 3.41 4.31
C THR A 22 -11.02 4.40 5.37
N THR A 23 -10.10 5.10 5.98
CA THR A 23 -10.41 5.99 7.10
C THR A 23 -9.43 7.15 7.20
N SER A 24 -9.85 8.19 7.90
CA SER A 24 -8.97 9.26 8.35
C SER A 24 -8.63 9.04 9.81
N PHE A 25 -7.39 9.26 10.19
CA PHE A 25 -6.96 9.05 11.56
C PHE A 25 -7.03 10.37 12.34
N TYR A 26 -7.48 10.28 13.58
CA TYR A 26 -7.64 11.44 14.44
C TYR A 26 -6.31 12.16 14.60
N GLY A 27 -6.34 13.48 14.46
CA GLY A 27 -5.15 14.31 14.59
C GLY A 27 -4.28 14.38 13.33
N THR A 28 -4.69 13.72 12.24
CA THR A 28 -3.97 13.80 10.97
C THR A 28 -4.92 14.20 9.84
N SER A 29 -4.36 14.76 8.78
CA SER A 29 -5.11 15.00 7.55
C SER A 29 -4.96 13.85 6.56
N THR A 30 -4.21 12.83 6.93
CA THR A 30 -3.89 11.71 6.04
C THR A 30 -4.93 10.63 6.16
N ARG A 31 -5.35 10.11 5.03
CA ARG A 31 -6.21 8.92 4.96
C ARG A 31 -5.36 7.70 4.78
N GLY A 32 -5.89 6.58 5.24
CA GLY A 32 -5.24 5.29 5.11
C GLY A 32 -6.21 4.16 5.37
N PHE A 33 -5.68 3.03 5.77
CA PHE A 33 -6.46 1.83 6.03
C PHE A 33 -6.36 1.45 7.50
N ALA A 34 -7.46 0.95 8.05
CA ALA A 34 -7.49 0.36 9.38
C ALA A 34 -8.27 -0.94 9.30
N ALA A 35 -7.96 -1.89 10.18
CA ALA A 35 -8.78 -3.08 10.30
C ALA A 35 -10.15 -2.67 10.87
N LYS A 36 -11.18 -3.38 10.44
CA LYS A 36 -12.55 -3.06 10.85
C LYS A 36 -12.71 -3.08 12.37
N GLU A 37 -12.00 -3.97 13.03
CA GLU A 37 -12.05 -4.12 14.49
C GLU A 37 -11.09 -3.18 15.22
N GLU A 38 -10.18 -2.52 14.52
CA GLU A 38 -9.15 -1.69 15.13
C GLU A 38 -9.08 -0.32 14.41
N PRO A 39 -10.11 0.51 14.54
CA PRO A 39 -10.20 1.73 13.72
C PRO A 39 -9.14 2.79 14.04
N ARG A 40 -8.42 2.64 15.14
CA ARG A 40 -7.38 3.59 15.54
C ARG A 40 -5.96 3.14 15.21
N VAL A 41 -5.83 1.95 14.62
CA VAL A 41 -4.53 1.40 14.26
C VAL A 41 -4.40 1.44 12.74
N ALA A 42 -3.41 2.15 12.25
CA ALA A 42 -3.15 2.21 10.81
C ALA A 42 -2.57 0.88 10.35
N VAL A 43 -3.13 0.32 9.30
CA VAL A 43 -2.61 -0.89 8.67
C VAL A 43 -1.70 -0.47 7.53
N CYS A 44 -0.45 -0.89 7.62
CA CYS A 44 0.57 -0.54 6.63
C CYS A 44 0.58 -1.55 5.51
N LEU A 45 0.42 -1.04 4.29
CA LEU A 45 0.47 -1.86 3.09
C LEU A 45 1.85 -1.71 2.45
N LEU A 46 2.35 -2.79 1.90
CA LEU A 46 3.57 -2.78 1.10
C LEU A 46 3.19 -2.66 -0.38
N PRO A 47 4.03 -1.98 -1.19
CA PRO A 47 3.80 -1.92 -2.62
C PRO A 47 3.67 -3.32 -3.22
N GLY A 48 2.62 -3.56 -3.99
CA GLY A 48 2.30 -4.87 -4.55
C GLY A 48 1.19 -5.61 -3.81
N THR A 49 0.74 -5.11 -2.65
CA THR A 49 -0.40 -5.69 -1.95
C THR A 49 -1.65 -5.55 -2.80
N GLU A 50 -2.41 -6.64 -2.94
CA GLU A 50 -3.65 -6.65 -3.71
C GLU A 50 -4.86 -6.59 -2.80
N LEU A 51 -5.80 -5.74 -3.18
CA LEU A 51 -7.01 -5.47 -2.41
C LEU A 51 -8.24 -5.71 -3.28
N ALA A 52 -9.27 -6.33 -2.70
CA ALA A 52 -10.58 -6.46 -3.32
C ALA A 52 -11.60 -5.68 -2.50
N PHE A 53 -12.16 -4.63 -3.08
CA PHE A 53 -13.18 -3.81 -2.44
C PHE A 53 -14.56 -4.42 -2.62
N GLU A 54 -15.43 -4.16 -1.66
CA GLU A 54 -16.82 -4.63 -1.74
C GLU A 54 -17.60 -3.99 -2.88
N ASN A 55 -17.28 -2.76 -3.18
CA ASN A 55 -17.90 -1.98 -4.26
C ASN A 55 -16.81 -1.32 -5.09
N ASP A 56 -17.21 -0.76 -6.22
CA ASP A 56 -16.27 0.00 -7.05
C ASP A 56 -15.61 1.08 -6.19
N VAL A 57 -14.29 1.17 -6.30
CA VAL A 57 -13.52 2.12 -5.50
C VAL A 57 -13.88 3.55 -5.88
N ARG A 58 -14.18 4.35 -4.88
CA ARG A 58 -14.56 5.75 -5.04
C ARG A 58 -13.52 6.66 -4.43
N TYR A 59 -13.37 7.81 -5.04
CA TYR A 59 -12.44 8.83 -4.56
C TYR A 59 -13.03 10.21 -4.71
N ASN A 60 -12.55 11.14 -3.91
CA ASN A 60 -13.00 12.53 -3.94
C ASN A 60 -12.11 13.32 -4.90
N ARG A 61 -12.71 13.82 -5.95
CA ARG A 61 -12.00 14.68 -6.89
C ARG A 61 -11.72 16.05 -6.26
N ASN A 62 -12.71 16.51 -5.52
CA ASN A 62 -12.61 17.70 -4.70
C ASN A 62 -13.63 17.55 -3.58
N TRP A 63 -13.77 18.54 -2.73
CA TRP A 63 -14.67 18.43 -1.58
C TRP A 63 -16.16 18.31 -1.97
N LEU A 64 -16.50 18.60 -3.21
CA LEU A 64 -17.89 18.56 -3.68
C LEU A 64 -18.23 17.35 -4.55
N SER A 65 -17.25 16.63 -5.09
CA SER A 65 -17.56 15.55 -6.03
C SER A 65 -16.78 14.30 -5.74
N THR A 66 -17.51 13.18 -5.78
CA THR A 66 -16.96 11.82 -5.66
C THR A 66 -17.03 11.15 -7.01
N ARG A 67 -15.99 10.43 -7.36
CA ARG A 67 -15.89 9.68 -8.61
C ARG A 67 -15.70 8.21 -8.33
N SER A 68 -16.19 7.38 -9.22
CA SER A 68 -15.97 5.94 -9.20
C SER A 68 -14.87 5.57 -10.19
N THR A 69 -14.02 4.62 -9.80
CA THR A 69 -13.00 4.07 -10.71
C THR A 69 -13.59 3.04 -11.66
N GLY A 70 -14.74 2.46 -11.33
CA GLY A 70 -15.32 1.34 -12.06
C GLY A 70 -14.66 0.01 -11.76
N PHE A 71 -13.76 -0.08 -10.79
CA PHE A 71 -13.04 -1.29 -10.44
C PHE A 71 -13.13 -1.58 -8.95
N ARG A 72 -13.14 -2.86 -8.61
CA ARG A 72 -13.15 -3.33 -7.21
C ARG A 72 -11.81 -3.89 -6.77
N VAL A 73 -10.93 -4.22 -7.69
CA VAL A 73 -9.62 -4.77 -7.39
C VAL A 73 -8.56 -3.74 -7.70
N ALA A 74 -7.63 -3.56 -6.77
CA ALA A 74 -6.56 -2.59 -6.90
C ALA A 74 -5.28 -3.16 -6.30
N ARG A 75 -4.16 -2.63 -6.74
CA ARG A 75 -2.85 -2.96 -6.19
C ARG A 75 -2.29 -1.72 -5.51
N PHE A 76 -1.88 -1.88 -4.27
CA PHE A 76 -1.24 -0.79 -3.54
C PHE A 76 0.14 -0.52 -4.15
N CYS A 77 0.43 0.75 -4.35
CA CYS A 77 1.72 1.18 -4.88
C CYS A 77 2.15 2.48 -4.22
N ARG A 78 3.38 2.85 -4.49
CA ARG A 78 3.93 4.11 -4.00
C ARG A 78 4.40 4.92 -5.18
N ILE A 79 3.98 6.17 -5.22
CA ILE A 79 4.37 7.10 -6.27
C ILE A 79 5.40 8.07 -5.71
N GLU A 80 6.48 8.27 -6.43
CA GLU A 80 7.43 9.31 -6.06
C GLU A 80 6.88 10.66 -6.51
N ALA A 81 6.82 11.58 -5.57
CA ALA A 81 6.40 12.94 -5.87
C ALA A 81 7.55 13.70 -6.53
N VAL A 82 7.19 14.79 -7.20
CA VAL A 82 8.15 15.67 -7.84
C VAL A 82 9.12 16.28 -6.81
N ALA A 83 8.66 16.47 -5.58
CA ALA A 83 9.52 16.97 -4.51
C ALA A 83 10.24 15.82 -3.82
N PRO A 84 11.54 15.94 -3.56
CA PRO A 84 12.28 14.92 -2.82
C PRO A 84 11.65 14.75 -1.43
N ASN A 85 11.67 13.52 -0.94
CA ASN A 85 11.14 13.13 0.37
C ASN A 85 9.62 13.12 0.49
N GLN A 86 8.90 13.23 -0.61
CA GLN A 86 7.46 13.02 -0.60
C GLN A 86 7.12 11.72 -1.31
N HIS A 87 6.55 10.82 -0.55
CA HIS A 87 6.02 9.58 -1.09
C HIS A 87 4.51 9.62 -0.98
N HIS A 88 3.84 9.23 -2.03
CA HIS A 88 2.38 9.16 -2.03
C HIS A 88 1.95 7.71 -2.18
N ASP A 89 1.24 7.25 -1.18
CA ASP A 89 0.58 5.95 -1.25
C ASP A 89 -0.59 6.05 -2.21
N ALA A 90 -0.73 5.04 -3.06
CA ALA A 90 -1.73 5.06 -4.12
C ALA A 90 -2.24 3.65 -4.42
N LEU A 91 -3.34 3.60 -5.14
CA LEU A 91 -3.89 2.35 -5.68
C LEU A 91 -3.81 2.40 -7.20
N ALA A 92 -3.27 1.34 -7.78
CA ALA A 92 -3.20 1.17 -9.23
C ALA A 92 -4.33 0.22 -9.66
N PHE A 93 -5.01 0.59 -10.75
CA PHE A 93 -6.16 -0.14 -11.26
C PHE A 93 -5.83 -0.80 -12.61
N PRO A 94 -6.65 -1.80 -13.02
CA PRO A 94 -6.37 -2.55 -14.24
C PRO A 94 -6.31 -1.73 -15.52
N ASP A 95 -6.97 -0.57 -15.55
CA ASP A 95 -6.95 0.32 -16.72
C ASP A 95 -5.72 1.23 -16.78
N GLY A 96 -4.78 1.06 -15.85
CA GLY A 96 -3.57 1.88 -15.77
C GLY A 96 -3.72 3.16 -14.97
N LYS A 97 -4.91 3.47 -14.49
CA LYS A 97 -5.12 4.64 -13.64
C LYS A 97 -4.60 4.41 -12.24
N THR A 98 -4.20 5.48 -11.61
CA THR A 98 -3.71 5.47 -10.24
C THR A 98 -4.45 6.52 -9.44
N VAL A 99 -4.87 6.16 -8.22
CA VAL A 99 -5.59 7.05 -7.32
C VAL A 99 -4.85 7.11 -5.99
N LEU A 100 -4.57 8.31 -5.52
CA LEU A 100 -3.90 8.50 -4.23
C LEU A 100 -4.79 8.03 -3.09
N VAL A 101 -4.19 7.38 -2.10
CA VAL A 101 -4.93 6.90 -0.92
C VAL A 101 -5.56 8.08 -0.18
N ASN A 102 -4.90 9.22 -0.16
CA ASN A 102 -5.39 10.42 0.51
C ASN A 102 -6.73 10.95 -0.01
N VAL A 103 -7.09 10.62 -1.23
CA VAL A 103 -8.35 11.08 -1.83
C VAL A 103 -9.42 10.00 -1.89
N LEU A 104 -9.15 8.81 -1.39
CA LEU A 104 -10.16 7.76 -1.33
C LEU A 104 -11.31 8.18 -0.42
N SER A 105 -12.52 7.88 -0.83
CA SER A 105 -13.68 8.09 0.03
C SER A 105 -13.58 7.18 1.25
N GLU A 106 -13.95 7.70 2.42
CA GLU A 106 -13.90 6.94 3.66
C GLU A 106 -14.99 5.89 3.73
N GLY A 107 -14.77 4.87 4.54
CA GLY A 107 -15.76 3.84 4.81
C GLY A 107 -15.83 2.73 3.79
N GLN A 108 -14.90 2.66 2.86
CA GLN A 108 -14.86 1.59 1.86
C GLN A 108 -14.14 0.38 2.43
N CYS A 109 -14.74 -0.79 2.31
CA CYS A 109 -14.19 -2.03 2.82
C CYS A 109 -13.41 -2.76 1.73
N ALA A 110 -12.24 -3.26 2.09
CA ALA A 110 -11.36 -3.98 1.19
C ALA A 110 -10.80 -5.22 1.87
N LEU A 111 -10.78 -6.33 1.15
CA LEU A 111 -10.15 -7.56 1.61
C LEU A 111 -8.72 -7.63 1.10
N VAL A 112 -7.79 -7.96 1.97
CA VAL A 112 -6.39 -8.17 1.57
C VAL A 112 -6.28 -9.54 0.90
N LEU A 113 -6.07 -9.54 -0.42
CA LEU A 113 -6.00 -10.76 -1.20
C LEU A 113 -4.62 -11.39 -1.13
N GLN A 114 -3.58 -10.57 -1.25
CA GLN A 114 -2.23 -11.07 -1.39
C GLN A 114 -1.23 -10.00 -0.97
N LEU A 115 -0.16 -10.42 -0.30
CA LEU A 115 0.96 -9.57 0.06
C LEU A 115 2.09 -9.76 -0.96
N PRO A 116 2.95 -8.75 -1.14
CA PRO A 116 4.07 -8.88 -2.06
C PRO A 116 5.12 -9.86 -1.51
N VAL A 117 5.48 -10.83 -2.30
CA VAL A 117 6.53 -11.81 -1.95
C VAL A 117 7.90 -11.29 -2.33
N ILE A 118 7.97 -10.52 -3.40
CA ILE A 118 9.21 -10.07 -4.02
C ILE A 118 10.11 -9.28 -3.07
N GLN A 119 9.55 -8.46 -2.22
CA GLN A 119 10.36 -7.66 -1.28
C GLN A 119 11.14 -8.52 -0.32
N HIS A 120 10.54 -9.59 0.16
CA HIS A 120 11.22 -10.50 1.08
C HIS A 120 12.37 -11.20 0.38
N GLU A 121 12.13 -11.66 -0.83
CA GLU A 121 13.15 -12.34 -1.64
C GLU A 121 14.31 -11.41 -1.97
N GLN A 122 14.02 -10.17 -2.33
CA GLN A 122 15.04 -9.21 -2.64
C GLN A 122 15.95 -8.91 -1.45
N SER A 123 15.40 -8.83 -0.27
CA SER A 123 16.19 -8.63 0.93
C SER A 123 17.14 -9.76 1.17
N VAL A 124 16.70 -10.98 1.00
CA VAL A 124 17.52 -12.16 1.15
C VAL A 124 18.62 -12.19 0.08
N ASN A 125 18.25 -11.89 -1.15
CA ASN A 125 19.19 -11.92 -2.26
C ASN A 125 20.32 -10.90 -2.12
N VAL A 126 20.03 -9.74 -1.61
CA VAL A 126 21.08 -8.74 -1.40
C VAL A 126 22.14 -9.26 -0.46
N HIS A 127 21.76 -9.93 0.60
CA HIS A 127 22.72 -10.52 1.51
C HIS A 127 23.47 -11.69 0.89
N ALA A 128 22.78 -12.51 0.13
CA ALA A 128 23.39 -13.64 -0.54
C ALA A 128 24.41 -13.18 -1.59
N GLU A 129 24.09 -12.18 -2.37
CA GLU A 129 24.99 -11.66 -3.38
C GLU A 129 26.28 -11.12 -2.76
N LYS A 130 26.20 -10.42 -1.69
CA LYS A 130 27.38 -9.90 -1.01
C LYS A 130 28.25 -11.00 -0.47
N ALA A 131 27.67 -12.09 -0.07
CA ALA A 131 28.41 -13.24 0.42
C ALA A 131 29.05 -14.04 -0.70
N LEU A 132 28.39 -14.10 -1.87
CA LEU A 132 28.84 -14.92 -2.99
C LEU A 132 29.78 -14.20 -3.93
N ALA A 133 29.74 -12.94 -3.91
CA ALA A 133 30.41 -12.19 -4.93
C ALA A 133 31.87 -12.56 -5.07
N PRO A 134 31.76 -13.64 -5.59
CA PRO A 134 32.45 -14.05 -6.20
C PRO A 134 32.48 -14.87 -6.80
N ALA A 135 32.03 -15.45 -6.87
CA ALA A 135 32.21 -16.02 -7.42
C ALA A 135 31.97 -16.55 -7.53
N ALA A 136 31.72 -16.75 -7.58
CA ALA A 136 31.63 -17.02 -8.12
C ALA A 136 31.36 -17.38 -8.13
N ASP A 137 31.34 -17.55 -8.37
CA ASP A 137 31.41 -17.82 -8.76
C ASP A 137 31.27 -18.20 -8.67
N LEU A 138 31.30 -18.43 -8.93
CA LEU A 138 31.34 -18.81 -9.17
C LEU A 138 31.35 -19.22 -9.18
N ALA A 139 31.56 -19.41 -9.27
CA ALA A 139 31.67 -19.69 -9.65
C ALA A 139 31.74 -20.19 -9.68
N VAL A 140 31.61 -20.38 -10.02
CA VAL A 140 31.73 -20.65 -10.38
C VAL A 140 31.87 -20.99 -10.56
N THR A 141 31.65 -21.11 -10.72
CA THR A 141 31.92 -21.28 -11.22
C THR A 141 32.11 -21.29 -11.32
N ALA A 142 31.94 -21.51 -11.38
CA ALA A 142 32.27 -21.33 -11.59
C ALA A 142 32.60 -21.27 -11.62
#